data_74a4f1827d47ab50b516a562c1f963bb
#
_entry.id   74a4f1827d47ab50b516a562c1f963bb
#
_cell.length_a   1.000
_cell.length_b   1.000
_cell.length_c   1.000
_cell.angle_alpha   90.00
_cell.angle_beta   90.00
_cell.angle_gamma   90.00
#
_symmetry.space_group_name_H-M   'P 1'
#
loop_
_entity.id
_entity.type
_entity.pdbx_description
1 polymer ?
#
loop_
_entity_poly.entity_id
_entity_poly.type
_entity_poly.pdbx_seq_one_letter_code
_entity_poly.pdbx_strand_id
1 'polypeptide(L)'
;DHDDHDGHEDEHEGHDDHDDHDGHKDDDHDDHDDHDGHEDEHEGHDDHAGHEGHNHGEFDAHIWLDPMNAKEMVHEIAHELSELDPSNKETYEANANRTLKSLDKLIEDVDKAVPKDISYIVFHDAYQYFEKRFGVSSAGALTLNPDVLPGAKQIADVQDLISDKGIKCIFSEPQYNPKIIETLASDMNISTGIM
;
A
#
# COMPACT_ATOMS: atom_id res chain seq x y z
N ASP A 1 5.35 54.35 -29.06
CA ASP A 1 4.39 55.22 -28.34
C ASP A 1 4.01 54.55 -27.03
N HIS A 2 4.59 55.11 -26.00
CA HIS A 2 4.05 55.38 -24.64
C HIS A 2 3.53 54.19 -23.81
N ASP A 3 3.77 54.03 -22.52
CA ASP A 3 4.49 54.83 -21.50
C ASP A 3 4.77 53.91 -20.30
N ASP A 4 5.78 54.32 -19.59
CA ASP A 4 6.26 53.88 -18.28
C ASP A 4 5.21 53.86 -17.18
N HIS A 5 5.31 52.91 -16.23
CA HIS A 5 4.90 53.13 -14.84
C HIS A 5 5.85 52.47 -13.86
N ASP A 6 6.47 53.37 -13.10
CA ASP A 6 7.35 53.24 -11.97
C ASP A 6 6.80 52.44 -10.81
N GLY A 7 7.70 51.84 -10.13
CA GLY A 7 8.02 51.46 -8.79
C GLY A 7 7.12 51.78 -7.61
N HIS A 8 7.02 50.79 -6.72
CA HIS A 8 6.82 51.03 -5.30
C HIS A 8 7.74 50.10 -4.53
N GLU A 9 8.79 50.76 -3.95
CA GLU A 9 9.54 50.26 -2.82
C GLU A 9 8.75 50.66 -1.56
N ASP A 10 8.48 49.69 -0.68
CA ASP A 10 8.13 49.98 0.71
C ASP A 10 9.02 49.14 1.61
N GLU A 11 9.99 49.85 2.19
CA GLU A 11 10.80 49.43 3.32
C GLU A 11 9.95 49.45 4.60
N HIS A 12 9.96 48.39 5.38
CA HIS A 12 9.62 48.44 6.79
C HIS A 12 10.76 47.99 7.65
N GLU A 13 11.38 49.02 8.27
CA GLU A 13 12.34 48.88 9.37
C GLU A 13 11.64 48.36 10.65
N GLY A 14 12.33 47.54 11.33
CA GLY A 14 12.74 47.38 12.70
C GLY A 14 11.75 47.65 13.85
N HIS A 15 11.58 46.63 14.67
CA HIS A 15 11.33 46.82 16.10
C HIS A 15 12.24 45.90 16.90
N ASP A 16 13.21 46.56 17.56
CA ASP A 16 14.04 46.04 18.65
C ASP A 16 13.24 46.05 19.96
N ASP A 17 13.73 45.25 20.88
CA ASP A 17 13.66 45.34 22.33
C ASP A 17 12.40 44.89 23.09
N HIS A 18 12.56 43.72 23.75
CA HIS A 18 12.12 43.60 25.12
C HIS A 18 13.04 42.71 25.94
N ASP A 19 13.63 43.41 26.96
CA ASP A 19 14.51 42.95 27.99
C ASP A 19 13.87 41.97 29.00
N ASP A 20 14.70 41.15 29.54
CA ASP A 20 14.87 40.69 30.92
C ASP A 20 13.67 40.31 31.80
N HIS A 21 13.58 39.02 32.10
CA HIS A 21 13.10 38.59 33.42
C HIS A 21 14.05 37.58 34.08
N ASP A 22 14.82 38.14 35.04
CA ASP A 22 15.54 37.40 36.06
C ASP A 22 14.65 36.67 37.04
N GLY A 23 15.04 35.45 37.34
CA GLY A 23 15.17 34.95 38.71
C GLY A 23 13.92 34.47 39.46
N HIS A 24 13.78 33.17 39.60
CA HIS A 24 13.23 32.60 40.84
C HIS A 24 14.14 31.47 41.33
N LYS A 25 14.55 31.68 42.60
CA LYS A 25 15.38 30.80 43.43
C LYS A 25 14.56 29.62 43.94
N ASP A 26 15.29 28.53 44.07
CA ASP A 26 15.31 27.48 45.10
C ASP A 26 14.14 27.43 46.08
N ASP A 27 13.48 26.27 46.13
CA ASP A 27 13.02 25.68 47.38
C ASP A 27 13.07 24.14 47.29
N ASP A 28 13.81 23.60 48.23
CA ASP A 28 13.97 22.18 48.54
C ASP A 28 12.66 21.48 48.85
N HIS A 29 12.45 20.30 48.30
CA HIS A 29 11.59 19.27 48.93
C HIS A 29 12.32 17.94 48.89
N ASP A 30 12.85 17.61 50.06
CA ASP A 30 13.29 16.28 50.44
C ASP A 30 12.11 15.32 50.62
N ASP A 31 12.40 14.05 50.40
CA ASP A 31 11.78 12.85 50.94
C ASP A 31 10.41 12.40 50.39
N HIS A 32 10.48 11.41 49.51
CA HIS A 32 9.63 10.23 49.63
C HIS A 32 10.38 8.99 49.18
N ASP A 33 10.73 8.19 50.20
CA ASP A 33 11.17 6.80 50.10
C ASP A 33 10.05 5.89 49.59
N ASP A 34 10.50 4.75 49.05
CA ASP A 34 9.79 3.49 48.89
C ASP A 34 8.73 3.38 47.77
N HIS A 35 9.18 2.99 46.58
CA HIS A 35 8.40 2.09 45.75
C HIS A 35 9.21 0.84 45.40
N ASP A 36 8.77 -0.24 46.00
CA ASP A 36 9.17 -1.62 45.79
C ASP A 36 9.24 -1.96 44.30
N GLY A 37 10.28 -2.73 43.99
CA GLY A 37 10.55 -3.23 42.66
C GLY A 37 9.41 -4.08 42.11
N HIS A 38 8.89 -3.66 40.96
CA HIS A 38 8.25 -4.56 40.03
C HIS A 38 9.31 -5.06 39.05
N GLU A 39 9.80 -6.25 39.33
CA GLU A 39 10.50 -7.07 38.37
C GLU A 39 9.47 -7.52 37.32
N ASP A 40 9.24 -6.72 36.33
CA ASP A 40 8.57 -7.16 35.11
C ASP A 40 9.58 -7.98 34.31
N GLU A 41 9.55 -9.29 34.53
CA GLU A 41 10.14 -10.26 33.63
C GLU A 41 9.43 -10.15 32.28
N HIS A 42 9.95 -9.28 31.39
CA HIS A 42 9.64 -9.35 29.97
C HIS A 42 10.34 -10.60 29.42
N GLU A 43 9.66 -11.74 29.56
CA GLU A 43 9.98 -12.91 28.76
C GLU A 43 9.95 -12.50 27.29
N GLY A 44 11.11 -12.61 26.66
CA GLY A 44 11.28 -12.36 25.25
C GLY A 44 10.35 -13.25 24.44
N HIS A 45 9.39 -12.65 23.79
CA HIS A 45 8.67 -13.27 22.71
C HIS A 45 9.54 -13.20 21.45
N ASP A 46 10.53 -14.10 21.37
CA ASP A 46 11.16 -14.48 20.12
C ASP A 46 10.22 -15.44 19.37
N ASP A 47 9.07 -14.96 18.98
CA ASP A 47 8.25 -15.62 17.95
C ASP A 47 8.47 -14.94 16.61
N HIS A 48 9.61 -15.21 16.01
CA HIS A 48 9.76 -15.14 14.56
C HIS A 48 9.02 -16.32 13.92
N ALA A 49 7.72 -16.43 14.21
CA ALA A 49 6.82 -17.27 13.46
C ALA A 49 6.60 -16.60 12.10
N GLY A 50 6.84 -17.36 11.07
CA GLY A 50 6.89 -17.06 9.65
C GLY A 50 5.98 -15.94 9.16
N HIS A 51 6.39 -15.33 8.06
CA HIS A 51 5.58 -14.43 7.24
C HIS A 51 4.28 -15.13 6.82
N GLU A 52 3.37 -15.31 7.75
CA GLU A 52 2.03 -15.77 7.50
C GLU A 52 1.12 -14.54 7.43
N GLY A 53 0.68 -14.24 6.23
CA GLY A 53 -0.51 -13.45 6.02
C GLY A 53 -0.27 -11.99 5.66
N HIS A 54 -0.89 -11.64 4.60
CA HIS A 54 -1.18 -10.29 4.18
C HIS A 54 -1.81 -9.50 5.34
N ASN A 55 -1.17 -8.44 5.81
CA ASN A 55 -1.66 -7.62 6.91
C ASN A 55 -2.41 -6.40 6.37
N HIS A 56 -3.52 -6.64 5.72
CA HIS A 56 -4.47 -5.60 5.33
C HIS A 56 -5.41 -5.33 6.50
N GLY A 57 -5.13 -4.67 7.54
CA GLY A 57 -6.07 -4.32 8.60
C GLY A 57 -7.29 -5.27 8.72
N GLU A 58 -8.40 -4.79 9.25
CA GLU A 58 -9.62 -5.60 9.38
C GLU A 58 -10.33 -5.86 8.03
N PHE A 59 -10.13 -4.97 7.04
CA PHE A 59 -10.76 -5.07 5.72
C PHE A 59 -9.78 -4.71 4.60
N ASP A 60 -9.62 -5.62 3.64
CA ASP A 60 -8.91 -5.35 2.40
C ASP A 60 -9.86 -4.76 1.36
N ALA A 61 -9.53 -3.57 0.86
CA ALA A 61 -10.34 -2.86 -0.10
C ALA A 61 -10.25 -3.39 -1.54
N HIS A 62 -9.26 -4.25 -1.86
CA HIS A 62 -8.97 -4.69 -3.24
C HIS A 62 -9.92 -5.78 -3.76
N ILE A 63 -11.19 -5.73 -3.33
CA ILE A 63 -12.21 -6.76 -3.60
C ILE A 63 -12.46 -7.00 -5.10
N TRP A 64 -12.27 -5.98 -5.94
CA TRP A 64 -12.49 -6.06 -7.39
C TRP A 64 -11.47 -6.94 -8.12
N LEU A 65 -10.34 -7.28 -7.47
CA LEU A 65 -9.33 -8.17 -8.04
C LEU A 65 -9.79 -9.65 -8.06
N ASP A 66 -10.88 -10.00 -7.38
CA ASP A 66 -11.62 -11.21 -7.70
C ASP A 66 -12.68 -10.89 -8.78
N PRO A 67 -12.57 -11.46 -10.00
CA PRO A 67 -13.55 -11.21 -11.05
C PRO A 67 -15.00 -11.59 -10.68
N MET A 68 -15.20 -12.50 -9.73
CA MET A 68 -16.55 -12.80 -9.25
C MET A 68 -17.12 -11.66 -8.42
N ASN A 69 -16.31 -11.04 -7.54
CA ASN A 69 -16.74 -9.82 -6.86
C ASN A 69 -16.99 -8.68 -7.85
N ALA A 70 -16.12 -8.55 -8.86
CA ALA A 70 -16.33 -7.56 -9.93
C ALA A 70 -17.66 -7.78 -10.67
N LYS A 71 -18.11 -9.02 -10.87
CA LYS A 71 -19.43 -9.32 -11.47
C LYS A 71 -20.58 -8.83 -10.58
N GLU A 72 -20.51 -9.08 -9.27
CA GLU A 72 -21.52 -8.56 -8.33
C GLU A 72 -21.53 -7.01 -8.34
N MET A 73 -20.36 -6.37 -8.36
CA MET A 73 -20.28 -4.91 -8.48
C MET A 73 -20.90 -4.40 -9.78
N VAL A 74 -20.73 -5.09 -10.90
CA VAL A 74 -21.36 -4.73 -12.19
C VAL A 74 -22.88 -4.84 -12.11
N HIS A 75 -23.42 -5.86 -11.45
CA HIS A 75 -24.85 -6.00 -11.24
C HIS A 75 -25.43 -4.86 -10.41
N GLU A 76 -24.77 -4.53 -9.29
CA GLU A 76 -25.22 -3.47 -8.40
C GLU A 76 -25.16 -2.09 -9.08
N ILE A 77 -24.06 -1.78 -9.77
CA ILE A 77 -23.92 -0.54 -10.52
C ILE A 77 -25.02 -0.40 -11.58
N ALA A 78 -25.32 -1.46 -12.32
CA ALA A 78 -26.37 -1.42 -13.35
C ALA A 78 -27.76 -1.23 -12.74
N HIS A 79 -28.00 -1.83 -11.57
CA HIS A 79 -29.24 -1.67 -10.82
C HIS A 79 -29.44 -0.23 -10.37
N GLU A 80 -28.48 0.32 -9.63
CA GLU A 80 -28.50 1.69 -9.12
C GLU A 80 -28.66 2.73 -10.25
N LEU A 81 -27.88 2.59 -11.33
CA LEU A 81 -28.01 3.47 -12.49
C LEU A 81 -29.38 3.38 -13.14
N SER A 82 -30.01 2.20 -13.17
CA SER A 82 -31.34 2.01 -13.75
C SER A 82 -32.43 2.61 -12.89
N GLU A 83 -32.25 2.68 -11.56
CA GLU A 83 -33.17 3.37 -10.65
C GLU A 83 -33.02 4.90 -10.74
N LEU A 84 -31.77 5.39 -10.82
CA LEU A 84 -31.48 6.82 -10.91
C LEU A 84 -31.87 7.42 -12.29
N ASP A 85 -31.73 6.65 -13.35
CA ASP A 85 -32.05 7.07 -14.72
C ASP A 85 -32.80 5.96 -15.48
N PRO A 86 -34.09 5.78 -15.21
CA PRO A 86 -34.92 4.73 -15.83
C PRO A 86 -35.01 4.84 -17.36
N SER A 87 -34.79 6.03 -17.92
CA SER A 87 -34.85 6.25 -19.38
C SER A 87 -33.72 5.52 -20.13
N ASN A 88 -32.60 5.25 -19.47
CA ASN A 88 -31.43 4.57 -20.03
C ASN A 88 -31.25 3.13 -19.50
N LYS A 89 -32.22 2.59 -18.77
CA LYS A 89 -32.15 1.26 -18.15
C LYS A 89 -31.70 0.15 -19.12
N GLU A 90 -32.30 0.07 -20.31
CA GLU A 90 -31.92 -0.94 -21.31
C GLU A 90 -30.44 -0.84 -21.73
N THR A 91 -29.91 0.39 -21.78
CA THR A 91 -28.50 0.64 -22.10
C THR A 91 -27.59 0.15 -20.96
N TYR A 92 -27.95 0.41 -19.71
CA TYR A 92 -27.19 -0.04 -18.54
C TYR A 92 -27.16 -1.55 -18.44
N GLU A 93 -28.32 -2.20 -18.59
CA GLU A 93 -28.44 -3.65 -18.59
C GLU A 93 -27.64 -4.30 -19.74
N ALA A 94 -27.70 -3.73 -20.95
CA ALA A 94 -26.93 -4.22 -22.08
C ALA A 94 -25.41 -4.08 -21.87
N ASN A 95 -24.96 -2.97 -21.25
CA ASN A 95 -23.56 -2.76 -20.90
C ASN A 95 -23.12 -3.77 -19.83
N ALA A 96 -23.89 -3.94 -18.77
CA ALA A 96 -23.62 -4.92 -17.72
C ALA A 96 -23.48 -6.32 -18.30
N ASN A 97 -24.42 -6.76 -19.14
CA ASN A 97 -24.37 -8.07 -19.78
C ASN A 97 -23.11 -8.29 -20.63
N ARG A 98 -22.61 -7.25 -21.32
CA ARG A 98 -21.34 -7.35 -22.06
C ARG A 98 -20.15 -7.48 -21.13
N THR A 99 -20.11 -6.67 -20.06
CA THR A 99 -19.05 -6.71 -19.07
C THR A 99 -18.99 -8.05 -18.34
N LEU A 100 -20.15 -8.59 -17.94
CA LEU A 100 -20.24 -9.90 -17.30
C LEU A 100 -19.66 -11.01 -18.18
N LYS A 101 -20.01 -11.03 -19.48
CA LYS A 101 -19.42 -11.99 -20.43
C LYS A 101 -17.91 -11.84 -20.60
N SER A 102 -17.42 -10.60 -20.52
CA SER A 102 -15.97 -10.34 -20.59
C SER A 102 -15.27 -10.85 -19.33
N LEU A 103 -15.89 -10.69 -18.15
CA LEU A 103 -15.38 -11.22 -16.90
C LEU A 103 -15.40 -12.76 -16.87
N ASP A 104 -16.45 -13.40 -17.40
CA ASP A 104 -16.49 -14.86 -17.55
C ASP A 104 -15.32 -15.36 -18.39
N LYS A 105 -15.07 -14.70 -19.53
CA LYS A 105 -13.94 -15.03 -20.39
C LYS A 105 -12.61 -14.80 -19.70
N LEU A 106 -12.46 -13.71 -18.96
CA LEU A 106 -11.26 -13.41 -18.16
C LEU A 106 -10.96 -14.53 -17.17
N ILE A 107 -11.98 -14.98 -16.42
CA ILE A 107 -11.83 -16.08 -15.46
C ILE A 107 -11.29 -17.33 -16.15
N GLU A 108 -11.87 -17.71 -17.28
CA GLU A 108 -11.43 -18.89 -18.04
C GLU A 108 -9.99 -18.74 -18.58
N ASP A 109 -9.68 -17.57 -19.11
CA ASP A 109 -8.35 -17.29 -19.71
C ASP A 109 -7.26 -17.29 -18.64
N VAL A 110 -7.51 -16.65 -17.48
CA VAL A 110 -6.56 -16.62 -16.35
C VAL A 110 -6.40 -18.01 -15.74
N ASP A 111 -7.48 -18.74 -15.51
CA ASP A 111 -7.39 -20.08 -14.91
C ASP A 111 -6.57 -21.07 -15.77
N LYS A 112 -6.61 -20.90 -17.10
CA LYS A 112 -5.81 -21.67 -18.04
C LYS A 112 -4.34 -21.21 -18.12
N ALA A 113 -4.10 -19.93 -17.91
CA ALA A 113 -2.78 -19.31 -18.13
C ALA A 113 -1.89 -19.30 -16.89
N VAL A 114 -2.48 -19.19 -15.70
CA VAL A 114 -1.73 -19.01 -14.45
C VAL A 114 -1.16 -20.35 -13.95
N PRO A 115 0.19 -20.49 -13.87
CA PRO A 115 0.81 -21.66 -13.26
C PRO A 115 0.52 -21.71 -11.75
N LYS A 116 0.08 -22.84 -11.24
CA LYS A 116 -0.31 -22.99 -9.83
C LYS A 116 0.88 -23.17 -8.87
N ASP A 117 2.04 -23.43 -9.40
CA ASP A 117 3.30 -23.67 -8.67
C ASP A 117 4.29 -22.51 -8.78
N ILE A 118 3.82 -21.34 -9.25
CA ILE A 118 4.67 -20.16 -9.37
C ILE A 118 4.98 -19.58 -7.98
N SER A 119 6.27 -19.20 -7.79
CA SER A 119 6.72 -18.44 -6.61
C SER A 119 7.17 -17.06 -7.05
N TYR A 120 6.50 -16.03 -6.53
CA TYR A 120 6.70 -14.65 -6.93
C TYR A 120 6.55 -13.69 -5.74
N ILE A 121 7.01 -12.46 -5.93
CA ILE A 121 6.80 -11.33 -5.04
C ILE A 121 6.05 -10.25 -5.80
N VAL A 122 5.15 -9.55 -5.12
CA VAL A 122 4.43 -8.39 -5.64
C VAL A 122 5.03 -7.09 -5.11
N PHE A 123 4.80 -5.97 -5.81
CA PHE A 123 5.26 -4.68 -5.34
C PHE A 123 4.50 -4.27 -4.08
N HIS A 124 3.17 -4.32 -4.12
CA HIS A 124 2.33 -3.96 -3.00
C HIS A 124 1.32 -5.07 -2.69
N ASP A 125 0.96 -5.20 -1.41
CA ASP A 125 0.08 -6.26 -0.93
C ASP A 125 -1.39 -5.95 -1.23
N ALA A 126 -1.85 -6.35 -2.42
CA ALA A 126 -3.19 -6.07 -2.93
C ALA A 126 -3.92 -7.29 -3.49
N TYR A 127 -3.22 -8.39 -3.73
CA TYR A 127 -3.68 -9.43 -4.65
C TYR A 127 -4.37 -10.62 -3.98
N GLN A 128 -4.65 -10.58 -2.68
CA GLN A 128 -5.20 -11.72 -1.95
C GLN A 128 -6.50 -12.30 -2.54
N TYR A 129 -7.39 -11.46 -3.07
CA TYR A 129 -8.64 -11.91 -3.69
C TYR A 129 -8.39 -12.63 -5.01
N PHE A 130 -7.48 -12.10 -5.84
CA PHE A 130 -7.02 -12.75 -7.06
C PHE A 130 -6.33 -14.09 -6.75
N GLU A 131 -5.42 -14.09 -5.81
CA GLU A 131 -4.65 -15.26 -5.40
C GLU A 131 -5.56 -16.38 -4.90
N LYS A 132 -6.51 -16.03 -4.04
CA LYS A 132 -7.51 -16.98 -3.54
C LYS A 132 -8.41 -17.52 -4.66
N ARG A 133 -8.81 -16.66 -5.61
CA ARG A 133 -9.65 -17.06 -6.74
C ARG A 133 -8.96 -18.06 -7.63
N PHE A 134 -7.71 -17.82 -7.97
CA PHE A 134 -6.97 -18.61 -8.95
C PHE A 134 -6.03 -19.65 -8.33
N GLY A 135 -6.02 -19.80 -7.02
CA GLY A 135 -5.22 -20.81 -6.31
C GLY A 135 -3.72 -20.60 -6.47
N VAL A 136 -3.28 -19.35 -6.45
CA VAL A 136 -1.87 -18.95 -6.41
C VAL A 136 -1.62 -18.17 -5.14
N SER A 137 -0.35 -17.95 -4.78
CA SER A 137 0.01 -17.14 -3.62
C SER A 137 1.37 -16.51 -3.85
N SER A 138 1.48 -15.20 -3.62
CA SER A 138 2.77 -14.54 -3.53
C SER A 138 3.54 -15.05 -2.32
N ALA A 139 4.85 -14.98 -2.41
CA ALA A 139 5.72 -15.26 -1.26
C ALA A 139 5.77 -14.08 -0.28
N GLY A 140 5.36 -12.90 -0.74
CA GLY A 140 5.31 -11.66 0.02
C GLY A 140 5.19 -10.44 -0.88
N ALA A 141 5.17 -9.26 -0.27
CA ALA A 141 5.11 -7.97 -0.94
C ALA A 141 6.29 -7.09 -0.55
N LEU A 142 6.73 -6.20 -1.46
CA LEU A 142 7.79 -5.24 -1.16
C LEU A 142 7.28 -4.15 -0.22
N THR A 143 6.02 -3.76 -0.31
CA THR A 143 5.41 -2.76 0.58
C THR A 143 3.95 -3.07 0.89
N LEU A 144 3.52 -2.63 2.06
CA LEU A 144 2.10 -2.60 2.44
C LEU A 144 1.43 -1.26 2.06
N ASN A 145 2.24 -0.21 1.93
CA ASN A 145 1.77 1.12 1.52
C ASN A 145 2.62 1.60 0.33
N PRO A 146 2.07 1.57 -0.89
CA PRO A 146 2.81 1.92 -2.09
C PRO A 146 3.16 3.41 -2.21
N ASP A 147 2.53 4.28 -1.42
CA ASP A 147 2.85 5.71 -1.37
C ASP A 147 4.13 6.01 -0.56
N VAL A 148 4.64 5.01 0.17
CA VAL A 148 5.85 5.12 0.97
C VAL A 148 6.94 4.25 0.37
N LEU A 149 8.10 4.84 0.09
CA LEU A 149 9.24 4.07 -0.41
C LEU A 149 9.71 3.06 0.65
N PRO A 150 9.98 1.81 0.26
CA PRO A 150 10.50 0.80 1.16
C PRO A 150 11.82 1.25 1.80
N GLY A 151 11.94 1.04 3.10
CA GLY A 151 13.19 1.30 3.84
C GLY A 151 14.25 0.22 3.56
N ALA A 152 15.51 0.50 3.93
CA ALA A 152 16.63 -0.41 3.71
C ALA A 152 16.42 -1.78 4.37
N LYS A 153 15.82 -1.81 5.57
CA LYS A 153 15.49 -3.08 6.25
C LYS A 153 14.50 -3.91 5.45
N GLN A 154 13.44 -3.29 4.95
CA GLN A 154 12.40 -3.95 4.17
C GLN A 154 12.96 -4.54 2.86
N ILE A 155 13.87 -3.81 2.20
CA ILE A 155 14.59 -4.31 1.02
C ILE A 155 15.44 -5.52 1.38
N ALA A 156 16.18 -5.48 2.49
CA ALA A 156 16.98 -6.60 2.96
C ALA A 156 16.11 -7.83 3.28
N ASP A 157 15.01 -7.64 4.00
CA ASP A 157 14.07 -8.72 4.33
C ASP A 157 13.52 -9.40 3.05
N VAL A 158 13.25 -8.62 2.00
CA VAL A 158 12.81 -9.16 0.69
C VAL A 158 13.94 -9.89 -0.04
N GLN A 159 15.19 -9.41 0.04
CA GLN A 159 16.35 -10.11 -0.53
C GLN A 159 16.56 -11.47 0.14
N ASP A 160 16.44 -11.54 1.45
CA ASP A 160 16.51 -12.79 2.21
C ASP A 160 15.37 -13.73 1.80
N LEU A 161 14.14 -13.22 1.68
CA LEU A 161 12.99 -14.00 1.23
C LEU A 161 13.19 -14.58 -0.18
N ILE A 162 13.73 -13.79 -1.12
CA ILE A 162 14.06 -14.23 -2.48
C ILE A 162 15.06 -15.38 -2.43
N SER A 163 16.11 -15.25 -1.63
CA SER A 163 17.16 -16.26 -1.50
C SER A 163 16.65 -17.54 -0.87
N ASP A 164 15.93 -17.43 0.24
CA ASP A 164 15.47 -18.56 1.05
C ASP A 164 14.41 -19.41 0.34
N LYS A 165 13.46 -18.73 -0.32
CA LYS A 165 12.37 -19.39 -1.05
C LYS A 165 12.67 -19.66 -2.52
N GLY A 166 13.83 -19.23 -3.03
CA GLY A 166 14.21 -19.43 -4.41
C GLY A 166 13.27 -18.73 -5.41
N ILE A 167 12.80 -17.55 -5.06
CA ILE A 167 11.88 -16.75 -5.88
C ILE A 167 12.53 -16.45 -7.22
N LYS A 168 11.74 -16.49 -8.30
CA LYS A 168 12.23 -16.28 -9.67
C LYS A 168 11.69 -15.04 -10.34
N CYS A 169 10.64 -14.43 -9.78
CA CYS A 169 9.98 -13.27 -10.38
C CYS A 169 9.50 -12.29 -9.30
N ILE A 170 9.63 -11.00 -9.61
CA ILE A 170 9.00 -9.92 -8.86
C ILE A 170 8.17 -9.07 -9.80
N PHE A 171 6.95 -8.75 -9.40
CA PHE A 171 6.04 -7.94 -10.19
C PHE A 171 6.08 -6.49 -9.74
N SER A 172 6.16 -5.58 -10.73
CA SER A 172 5.95 -4.15 -10.56
C SER A 172 4.54 -3.75 -11.00
N GLU A 173 4.14 -2.55 -10.67
CA GLU A 173 2.87 -1.95 -11.06
C GLU A 173 3.12 -0.67 -11.87
N PRO A 174 2.36 -0.42 -12.95
CA PRO A 174 2.67 0.66 -13.91
C PRO A 174 2.51 2.06 -13.32
N GLN A 175 1.74 2.20 -12.24
CA GLN A 175 1.51 3.48 -11.55
C GLN A 175 2.66 3.90 -10.63
N TYR A 176 3.59 3.00 -10.30
CA TYR A 176 4.70 3.28 -9.39
C TYR A 176 6.05 3.29 -10.11
N ASN A 177 7.05 3.94 -9.48
CA ASN A 177 8.39 3.99 -10.04
C ASN A 177 9.07 2.62 -10.00
N PRO A 178 9.39 2.01 -11.15
CA PRO A 178 9.91 0.64 -11.19
C PRO A 178 11.37 0.51 -10.74
N LYS A 179 12.10 1.61 -10.52
CA LYS A 179 13.56 1.56 -10.29
C LYS A 179 13.97 0.65 -9.13
N ILE A 180 13.21 0.64 -8.06
CA ILE A 180 13.53 -0.19 -6.89
C ILE A 180 13.39 -1.67 -7.21
N ILE A 181 12.36 -2.03 -7.97
CA ILE A 181 12.12 -3.39 -8.46
C ILE A 181 13.19 -3.82 -9.45
N GLU A 182 13.53 -2.96 -10.40
CA GLU A 182 14.57 -3.22 -11.41
C GLU A 182 15.94 -3.43 -10.75
N THR A 183 16.29 -2.62 -9.76
CA THR A 183 17.52 -2.76 -9.00
C THR A 183 17.55 -4.08 -8.25
N LEU A 184 16.49 -4.36 -7.48
CA LEU A 184 16.37 -5.58 -6.69
C LEU A 184 16.43 -6.84 -7.58
N ALA A 185 15.71 -6.82 -8.70
CA ALA A 185 15.72 -7.92 -9.64
C ALA A 185 17.09 -8.14 -10.29
N SER A 186 17.80 -7.06 -10.63
CA SER A 186 19.17 -7.12 -11.16
C SER A 186 20.14 -7.70 -10.14
N ASP A 187 20.09 -7.22 -8.89
CA ASP A 187 21.00 -7.66 -7.83
C ASP A 187 20.78 -9.13 -7.47
N MET A 188 19.53 -9.58 -7.48
CA MET A 188 19.14 -10.96 -7.15
C MET A 188 19.09 -11.90 -8.35
N ASN A 189 19.33 -11.38 -9.57
CA ASN A 189 19.27 -12.13 -10.83
C ASN A 189 17.95 -12.88 -11.04
N ILE A 190 16.83 -12.17 -10.80
CA ILE A 190 15.46 -12.65 -11.01
C ILE A 190 14.76 -11.86 -12.11
N SER A 191 13.65 -12.40 -12.64
CA SER A 191 12.86 -11.76 -13.67
C SER A 191 11.92 -10.69 -13.08
N THR A 192 11.57 -9.71 -13.91
CA THR A 192 10.50 -8.75 -13.59
C THR A 192 9.29 -8.95 -14.49
N GLY A 193 8.11 -8.67 -13.96
CA GLY A 193 6.87 -8.58 -14.73
C GLY A 193 6.12 -7.31 -14.33
N ILE A 194 5.04 -6.99 -15.07
CA ILE A 194 4.13 -5.88 -14.77
C ILE A 194 2.74 -6.48 -14.56
N MET A 195 2.10 -6.13 -13.45
CA MET A 195 0.72 -6.50 -13.14
C MET A 195 -0.23 -5.33 -13.38
#